data_09d2ca99ffa448e968b0169dbacb355e
#
_entry.id   09d2ca99ffa448e968b0169dbacb355e
#
_cell.length_a   1.000
_cell.length_b   1.000
_cell.length_c   1.000
_cell.angle_alpha   90.00
_cell.angle_beta   90.00
_cell.angle_gamma   90.00
#
_symmetry.space_group_name_H-M   'P 1'
#
loop_
_entity.id
_entity.type
_entity.pdbx_description
1 polymer ?
#
loop_
_entity_poly.entity_id
_entity_poly.type
_entity_poly.pdbx_seq_one_letter_code
_entity_poly.pdbx_strand_id
1 'polypeptide(L)'
;MPLHVRMFIGIGFAVVFASGYVAGQRQPPTANVGQSEQALRSLDLTREMESTVGRPLRMRKITLQPGGVLGLHNHVDRPAVTYLLQGQMTYHQAGKPDVVANPGDGFAEGRATTHWGENTGSVPAVWIAVDIPKP
;
A
#
# COMPACT_ATOMS: atom_id res chain seq x y z
N MET A 1 8.44 -20.82 -80.20
CA MET A 1 9.23 -20.56 -78.96
C MET A 1 8.36 -19.88 -77.98
N PRO A 2 7.94 -20.52 -76.88
CA PRO A 2 7.16 -19.83 -75.80
C PRO A 2 8.09 -19.25 -74.72
N LEU A 3 7.87 -17.97 -74.43
CA LEU A 3 8.59 -17.17 -73.47
C LEU A 3 8.09 -17.54 -72.06
N HIS A 4 8.96 -18.10 -71.21
CA HIS A 4 8.61 -18.44 -69.83
C HIS A 4 8.80 -17.21 -68.94
N VAL A 5 7.68 -16.61 -68.46
CA VAL A 5 7.68 -15.58 -67.45
C VAL A 5 7.86 -16.26 -66.09
N ARG A 6 8.99 -16.03 -65.42
CA ARG A 6 9.24 -16.45 -64.05
C ARG A 6 8.68 -15.39 -63.12
N MET A 7 7.59 -15.72 -62.43
CA MET A 7 7.01 -14.89 -61.40
C MET A 7 7.78 -15.14 -60.08
N PHE A 8 8.53 -14.14 -59.60
CA PHE A 8 9.16 -14.18 -58.31
C PHE A 8 8.12 -13.76 -57.23
N ILE A 9 7.71 -14.69 -56.40
CA ILE A 9 6.89 -14.39 -55.21
C ILE A 9 7.85 -13.98 -54.09
N GLY A 10 7.92 -12.67 -53.81
CA GLY A 10 8.64 -12.14 -52.66
C GLY A 10 7.83 -12.37 -51.38
N ILE A 11 8.32 -13.25 -50.52
CA ILE A 11 7.76 -13.42 -49.17
C ILE A 11 8.31 -12.29 -48.29
N GLY A 12 7.50 -11.26 -48.06
CA GLY A 12 7.82 -10.21 -47.12
C GLY A 12 7.61 -10.71 -45.69
N PHE A 13 8.68 -10.85 -44.91
CA PHE A 13 8.59 -11.05 -43.49
C PHE A 13 8.25 -9.71 -42.81
N ALA A 14 7.03 -9.57 -42.32
CA ALA A 14 6.67 -8.47 -41.46
C ALA A 14 7.18 -8.78 -40.03
N VAL A 15 8.24 -8.10 -39.61
CA VAL A 15 8.70 -8.14 -38.20
C VAL A 15 7.82 -7.21 -37.42
N VAL A 16 6.88 -7.78 -36.65
CA VAL A 16 6.07 -7.03 -35.69
C VAL A 16 6.92 -6.80 -34.46
N PHE A 17 7.43 -5.57 -34.28
CA PHE A 17 7.99 -5.15 -33.02
C PHE A 17 6.84 -4.96 -32.02
N ALA A 18 6.62 -5.94 -31.16
CA ALA A 18 5.79 -5.77 -29.95
C ALA A 18 6.57 -4.85 -28.99
N SER A 19 6.28 -3.55 -29.03
CA SER A 19 6.75 -2.61 -28.03
C SER A 19 6.02 -2.93 -26.71
N GLY A 20 6.60 -3.82 -25.92
CA GLY A 20 6.14 -4.06 -24.56
C GLY A 20 6.31 -2.78 -23.75
N TYR A 21 5.22 -2.09 -23.46
CA TYR A 21 5.18 -1.09 -22.41
C TYR A 21 5.42 -1.82 -21.08
N VAL A 22 6.65 -1.85 -20.63
CA VAL A 22 6.96 -2.12 -19.23
C VAL A 22 6.51 -0.86 -18.49
N ALA A 23 5.26 -0.85 -18.02
CA ALA A 23 4.84 0.09 -16.99
C ALA A 23 5.78 -0.17 -15.81
N GLY A 24 6.76 0.72 -15.61
CA GLY A 24 7.73 0.61 -14.53
C GLY A 24 6.95 0.53 -13.21
N GLN A 25 6.93 -0.65 -12.60
CA GLN A 25 6.35 -0.81 -11.26
C GLN A 25 7.19 0.05 -10.33
N ARG A 26 6.59 1.15 -9.86
CA ARG A 26 7.20 2.02 -8.85
C ARG A 26 7.52 1.16 -7.64
N GLN A 27 8.78 1.05 -7.28
CA GLN A 27 9.16 0.31 -6.07
C GLN A 27 8.50 0.97 -4.85
N PRO A 28 7.87 0.17 -3.96
CA PRO A 28 7.26 0.72 -2.77
C PRO A 28 8.29 1.49 -1.92
N PRO A 29 7.97 2.70 -1.47
CA PRO A 29 8.85 3.44 -0.58
C PRO A 29 8.96 2.71 0.77
N THR A 30 10.14 2.71 1.36
CA THR A 30 10.41 2.04 2.65
C THR A 30 10.47 3.02 3.82
N ALA A 31 10.61 4.31 3.55
CA ALA A 31 10.68 5.35 4.58
C ALA A 31 9.35 6.10 4.71
N ASN A 32 9.01 6.49 5.95
CA ASN A 32 7.91 7.42 6.19
C ASN A 32 8.38 8.85 5.85
N VAL A 33 7.51 9.61 5.18
CA VAL A 33 7.75 11.02 4.84
C VAL A 33 6.52 11.83 5.22
N GLY A 34 6.71 12.94 5.92
CA GLY A 34 5.60 13.83 6.31
C GLY A 34 4.60 13.19 7.28
N GLN A 35 5.00 12.15 8.01
CA GLN A 35 4.20 11.47 9.01
C GLN A 35 4.52 12.00 10.41
N SER A 36 3.48 12.15 11.24
CA SER A 36 3.61 12.35 12.68
C SER A 36 2.63 11.44 13.43
N GLU A 37 3.01 11.05 14.64
CA GLU A 37 2.20 10.20 15.52
C GLU A 37 2.03 10.85 16.88
N GLN A 38 0.83 10.71 17.44
CA GLN A 38 0.49 11.09 18.80
C GLN A 38 -0.07 9.87 19.52
N ALA A 39 0.61 9.45 20.59
CA ALA A 39 0.05 8.44 21.50
C ALA A 39 -1.17 9.02 22.22
N LEU A 40 -2.28 8.32 22.18
CA LEU A 40 -3.53 8.73 22.85
C LEU A 40 -3.77 7.95 24.11
N ARG A 41 -3.76 6.62 24.04
CA ARG A 41 -3.99 5.71 25.15
C ARG A 41 -3.22 4.41 24.96
N SER A 42 -2.91 3.77 26.06
CA SER A 42 -2.33 2.42 26.08
C SER A 42 -2.87 1.65 27.28
N LEU A 43 -3.14 0.37 27.07
CA LEU A 43 -3.55 -0.59 28.09
C LEU A 43 -2.56 -1.76 28.06
N ASP A 44 -1.90 -2.04 29.18
CA ASP A 44 -1.05 -3.23 29.30
C ASP A 44 -1.95 -4.48 29.36
N LEU A 45 -1.79 -5.35 28.37
CA LEU A 45 -2.60 -6.57 28.24
C LEU A 45 -2.10 -7.74 29.10
N THR A 46 -0.97 -7.60 29.79
CA THR A 46 -0.36 -8.67 30.60
C THR A 46 -1.31 -9.29 31.61
N ARG A 47 -2.19 -8.48 32.18
CA ARG A 47 -3.18 -8.91 33.18
C ARG A 47 -4.58 -9.11 32.60
N GLU A 48 -4.78 -8.72 31.35
CA GLU A 48 -6.09 -8.78 30.69
C GLU A 48 -6.26 -10.07 29.90
N MET A 49 -5.15 -10.58 29.30
CA MET A 49 -5.18 -11.75 28.44
C MET A 49 -3.87 -12.56 28.57
N GLU A 50 -3.96 -13.85 28.87
CA GLU A 50 -2.79 -14.72 29.10
C GLU A 50 -1.81 -14.78 27.92
N SER A 51 -2.29 -14.69 26.68
CA SER A 51 -1.47 -14.80 25.47
C SER A 51 -0.77 -13.50 25.06
N THR A 52 -0.91 -12.42 25.84
CA THR A 52 -0.44 -11.07 25.46
C THR A 52 0.57 -10.49 26.44
N VAL A 53 1.28 -11.34 27.19
CA VAL A 53 2.26 -10.89 28.18
C VAL A 53 3.30 -9.96 27.55
N GLY A 54 3.48 -8.78 28.18
CA GLY A 54 4.41 -7.75 27.72
C GLY A 54 3.94 -6.94 26.49
N ARG A 55 2.69 -7.08 26.06
CA ARG A 55 2.15 -6.39 24.89
C ARG A 55 1.03 -5.40 25.30
N PRO A 56 1.13 -4.13 24.91
CA PRO A 56 0.03 -3.18 25.12
C PRO A 56 -0.97 -3.22 23.95
N LEU A 57 -2.24 -2.93 24.25
CA LEU A 57 -3.20 -2.41 23.29
C LEU A 57 -2.98 -0.89 23.20
N ARG A 58 -2.64 -0.39 22.05
CA ARG A 58 -2.20 0.98 21.86
C ARG A 58 -3.11 1.72 20.88
N MET A 59 -3.53 2.94 21.25
CA MET A 59 -4.29 3.84 20.39
C MET A 59 -3.43 5.06 20.05
N ARG A 60 -3.34 5.40 18.76
CA ARG A 60 -2.57 6.53 18.25
C ARG A 60 -3.40 7.34 17.25
N LYS A 61 -3.18 8.64 17.22
CA LYS A 61 -3.56 9.51 16.13
C LYS A 61 -2.36 9.65 15.21
N ILE A 62 -2.53 9.36 13.92
CA ILE A 62 -1.48 9.47 12.92
C ILE A 62 -1.91 10.53 11.92
N THR A 63 -0.99 11.39 11.53
CA THR A 63 -1.19 12.45 10.55
C THR A 63 -0.17 12.31 9.44
N LEU A 64 -0.63 12.33 8.20
CA LEU A 64 0.20 12.30 7.00
C LEU A 64 -0.05 13.56 6.19
N GLN A 65 0.97 14.39 6.05
CA GLN A 65 0.88 15.65 5.32
C GLN A 65 0.60 15.43 3.82
N PRO A 66 0.07 16.41 3.08
CA PRO A 66 -0.02 16.36 1.63
C PRO A 66 1.32 15.98 1.01
N GLY A 67 1.34 15.01 0.08
CA GLY A 67 2.55 14.45 -0.50
C GLY A 67 3.33 13.51 0.44
N GLY A 68 2.83 13.29 1.65
CA GLY A 68 3.45 12.39 2.62
C GLY A 68 3.30 10.91 2.24
N VAL A 69 4.20 10.10 2.79
CA VAL A 69 4.28 8.66 2.54
C VAL A 69 4.36 7.89 3.85
N LEU A 70 3.51 6.89 3.98
CA LEU A 70 3.61 5.82 4.95
C LEU A 70 4.39 4.69 4.30
N GLY A 71 5.62 4.45 4.73
CA GLY A 71 6.53 3.48 4.11
C GLY A 71 6.03 2.04 4.18
N LEU A 72 6.55 1.20 3.29
CA LEU A 72 6.20 -0.21 3.21
C LEU A 72 6.46 -0.93 4.53
N HIS A 73 5.45 -1.54 5.09
CA HIS A 73 5.53 -2.31 6.32
C HIS A 73 4.53 -3.48 6.33
N ASN A 74 4.67 -4.37 7.30
CA ASN A 74 3.79 -5.52 7.47
C ASN A 74 3.17 -5.57 8.87
N HIS A 75 2.09 -6.34 8.97
CA HIS A 75 1.33 -6.55 10.20
C HIS A 75 1.49 -7.97 10.78
N VAL A 76 2.57 -8.67 10.40
CA VAL A 76 2.93 -9.95 11.02
C VAL A 76 3.17 -9.73 12.51
N ASP A 77 2.39 -10.38 13.33
CA ASP A 77 2.43 -10.26 14.81
C ASP A 77 2.21 -8.84 15.36
N ARG A 78 1.54 -8.00 14.56
CA ARG A 78 1.11 -6.64 14.94
C ARG A 78 -0.27 -6.33 14.36
N PRO A 79 -1.32 -7.02 14.79
CA PRO A 79 -2.67 -6.74 14.30
C PRO A 79 -3.08 -5.30 14.63
N ALA A 80 -3.79 -4.68 13.69
CA ALA A 80 -4.28 -3.33 13.84
C ALA A 80 -5.68 -3.17 13.24
N VAL A 81 -6.41 -2.19 13.76
CA VAL A 81 -7.58 -1.62 13.11
C VAL A 81 -7.39 -0.11 13.02
N THR A 82 -7.82 0.46 11.90
CA THR A 82 -7.67 1.89 11.64
C THR A 82 -8.98 2.50 11.19
N TYR A 83 -9.13 3.81 11.45
CA TYR A 83 -10.31 4.57 11.03
C TYR A 83 -9.89 5.96 10.57
N LEU A 84 -10.20 6.34 9.32
CA LEU A 84 -9.84 7.62 8.75
C LEU A 84 -10.84 8.69 9.20
N LEU A 85 -10.30 9.76 9.81
CA LEU A 85 -11.07 10.89 10.33
C LEU A 85 -11.16 12.05 9.34
N GLN A 86 -10.07 12.30 8.59
CA GLN A 86 -9.92 13.48 7.75
C GLN A 86 -9.00 13.19 6.57
N GLY A 87 -9.21 13.92 5.46
CA GLY A 87 -8.37 13.84 4.27
C GLY A 87 -8.59 12.58 3.47
N GLN A 88 -7.61 12.22 2.67
CA GLN A 88 -7.61 10.98 1.87
C GLN A 88 -6.25 10.30 1.97
N MET A 89 -6.23 9.00 1.89
CA MET A 89 -5.02 8.21 1.80
C MET A 89 -5.19 7.15 0.71
N THR A 90 -4.26 7.09 -0.22
CA THR A 90 -4.18 5.98 -1.17
C THR A 90 -3.41 4.84 -0.52
N TYR A 91 -4.06 3.71 -0.42
CA TYR A 91 -3.58 2.51 0.23
C TYR A 91 -3.16 1.49 -0.84
N HIS A 92 -1.90 1.06 -0.79
CA HIS A 92 -1.30 0.14 -1.75
C HIS A 92 -0.95 -1.18 -1.08
N GLN A 93 -1.47 -2.27 -1.60
CA GLN A 93 -1.16 -3.62 -1.12
C GLN A 93 -0.76 -4.51 -2.29
N ALA A 94 0.37 -5.21 -2.17
CA ALA A 94 0.86 -6.09 -3.23
C ALA A 94 -0.21 -7.08 -3.70
N GLY A 95 -0.40 -7.18 -5.02
CA GLY A 95 -1.37 -8.09 -5.65
C GLY A 95 -2.84 -7.67 -5.51
N LYS A 96 -3.12 -6.46 -5.01
CA LYS A 96 -4.47 -5.90 -4.93
C LYS A 96 -4.55 -4.55 -5.63
N PRO A 97 -5.75 -4.14 -6.10
CA PRO A 97 -5.97 -2.79 -6.56
C PRO A 97 -5.71 -1.77 -5.45
N ASP A 98 -5.24 -0.59 -5.83
CA ASP A 98 -5.12 0.54 -4.93
C ASP A 98 -6.48 0.96 -4.40
N VAL A 99 -6.53 1.36 -3.13
CA VAL A 99 -7.75 1.83 -2.47
C VAL A 99 -7.56 3.27 -2.02
N VAL A 100 -8.43 4.16 -2.46
CA VAL A 100 -8.51 5.53 -1.93
C VAL A 100 -9.44 5.52 -0.73
N ALA A 101 -8.86 5.66 0.46
CA ALA A 101 -9.60 5.78 1.71
C ALA A 101 -10.12 7.19 1.91
N ASN A 102 -11.35 7.31 2.38
CA ASN A 102 -12.06 8.55 2.69
C ASN A 102 -12.44 8.60 4.18
N PRO A 103 -12.76 9.79 4.72
CA PRO A 103 -13.27 9.88 6.09
C PRO A 103 -14.48 8.96 6.32
N GLY A 104 -14.42 8.15 7.36
CA GLY A 104 -15.39 7.10 7.66
C GLY A 104 -14.95 5.69 7.30
N ASP A 105 -13.94 5.55 6.44
CA ASP A 105 -13.41 4.23 6.09
C ASP A 105 -12.54 3.66 7.22
N GLY A 106 -12.67 2.36 7.44
CA GLY A 106 -11.89 1.59 8.39
C GLY A 106 -11.22 0.39 7.74
N PHE A 107 -10.04 0.02 8.26
CA PHE A 107 -9.27 -1.13 7.78
C PHE A 107 -8.94 -2.06 8.93
N ALA A 108 -8.92 -3.36 8.64
CA ALA A 108 -8.36 -4.38 9.51
C ALA A 108 -7.07 -4.90 8.90
N GLU A 109 -5.99 -4.79 9.66
CA GLU A 109 -4.62 -5.08 9.22
C GLU A 109 -4.07 -6.25 10.03
N GLY A 110 -4.11 -7.41 9.41
CA GLY A 110 -3.68 -8.67 10.04
C GLY A 110 -2.38 -9.20 9.46
N ARG A 111 -2.01 -10.40 9.88
CA ARG A 111 -0.76 -11.09 9.53
C ARG A 111 -0.44 -11.11 8.03
N ALA A 112 -1.45 -11.20 7.16
CA ALA A 112 -1.29 -11.24 5.71
C ALA A 112 -1.18 -9.84 5.07
N THR A 113 -1.26 -8.77 5.87
CA THR A 113 -1.22 -7.40 5.36
C THR A 113 0.22 -6.91 5.28
N THR A 114 0.65 -6.58 4.07
CA THR A 114 1.88 -5.83 3.79
C THR A 114 1.51 -4.72 2.83
N HIS A 115 1.74 -3.49 3.23
CA HIS A 115 1.26 -2.32 2.50
C HIS A 115 2.13 -1.09 2.71
N TRP A 116 1.90 -0.10 1.87
CA TRP A 116 2.35 1.27 2.03
C TRP A 116 1.20 2.22 1.68
N GLY A 117 1.33 3.50 1.97
CA GLY A 117 0.29 4.47 1.66
C GLY A 117 0.85 5.85 1.34
N GLU A 118 0.05 6.67 0.68
CA GLU A 118 0.43 8.05 0.38
C GLU A 118 -0.79 8.98 0.48
N ASN A 119 -0.54 10.21 0.89
CA ASN A 119 -1.53 11.27 0.83
C ASN A 119 -1.36 12.05 -0.48
N THR A 120 -2.16 11.72 -1.48
CA THR A 120 -2.20 12.41 -2.77
C THR A 120 -3.17 13.60 -2.77
N GLY A 121 -3.85 13.85 -1.66
CA GLY A 121 -4.77 14.98 -1.46
C GLY A 121 -4.04 16.28 -1.12
N SER A 122 -4.83 17.34 -0.96
CA SER A 122 -4.34 18.70 -0.65
C SER A 122 -4.44 19.08 0.83
N VAL A 123 -5.01 18.19 1.67
CA VAL A 123 -5.14 18.39 3.11
C VAL A 123 -4.53 17.21 3.86
N PRO A 124 -4.11 17.37 5.13
CA PRO A 124 -3.59 16.27 5.92
C PRO A 124 -4.60 15.12 6.02
N ALA A 125 -4.11 13.88 5.81
CA ALA A 125 -4.86 12.68 6.15
C ALA A 125 -4.62 12.37 7.64
N VAL A 126 -5.71 12.17 8.38
CA VAL A 126 -5.68 11.93 9.84
C VAL A 126 -6.48 10.69 10.15
N TRP A 127 -5.87 9.73 10.85
CA TRP A 127 -6.57 8.51 11.26
C TRP A 127 -6.21 8.08 12.68
N ILE A 128 -7.10 7.31 13.27
CA ILE A 128 -6.86 6.58 14.51
C ILE A 128 -6.39 5.17 14.14
N ALA A 129 -5.31 4.74 14.78
CA ALA A 129 -4.83 3.37 14.70
C ALA A 129 -4.85 2.75 16.10
N VAL A 130 -5.46 1.57 16.21
CA VAL A 130 -5.44 0.73 17.41
C VAL A 130 -4.71 -0.55 17.05
N ASP A 131 -3.59 -0.81 17.72
CA ASP A 131 -2.75 -1.96 17.44
C ASP A 131 -2.22 -2.63 18.70
N ILE A 132 -1.78 -3.89 18.54
CA ILE A 132 -0.98 -4.60 19.52
C ILE A 132 0.43 -4.72 18.93
N PRO A 133 1.39 -3.84 19.29
CA PRO A 133 2.74 -3.87 18.73
C PRO A 133 3.47 -5.15 19.13
N LYS A 134 4.54 -5.45 18.40
CA LYS A 134 5.48 -6.51 18.81
C LYS A 134 6.09 -6.15 20.16
N PRO A 135 6.49 -7.16 20.94
CA PRO A 135 7.28 -6.94 22.15
C PRO A 135 8.54 -6.13 21.90
#